data_09435ad3c1c2a56f67c7df0f7597bed0
#
_entry.id   09435ad3c1c2a56f67c7df0f7597bed0
#
_cell.length_a   1.000
_cell.length_b   1.000
_cell.length_c   1.000
_cell.angle_alpha   90.00
_cell.angle_beta   90.00
_cell.angle_gamma   90.00
#
_symmetry.space_group_name_H-M   'P 1'
#
loop_
_entity.id
_entity.type
_entity.pdbx_description
1 polymer ?
#
loop_
_entity_poly.entity_id
_entity_poly.type
_entity_poly.pdbx_seq_one_letter_code
_entity_poly.pdbx_strand_id
1 'polypeptide(L)'
;MRFRFVCRCPGRGLICFMLLLAVCALSGGCGERGAVEVDDPGSLPEPTAANVIPEPTAASVIPEPTATSVIPEPTAASVIYEPGKTLEERFLVPDGYGRKKREQGTLTAFLREYPLKKAGKPVLLFDGSRKGNQSAHAAVCRLPIENEDLQQCADSIMRVYAEFFWQTKQFEKISFSLGGGFQADYNKWRQGYTIRVSGDTAQWVPSSASDGSYQSLKKYLRLVFAYSGTATMEGETKKIAREDIRVGDVFIKGGSPGHVVMVVDVCEREDGAKAFLLAQGYMPAQEFHVLKNPRHEQDPWYYEEEVEYPFETPEYTFDRGSLRRLVYNE
;
A
#
# COMPACT_ATOMS: atom_id res chain seq x y z
N MET A 1 2.53 -19.40 4.15
CA MET A 1 2.40 -20.86 4.19
C MET A 1 3.73 -21.48 3.81
N ARG A 2 4.43 -22.08 4.78
CA ARG A 2 5.71 -22.75 4.51
C ARG A 2 5.40 -24.18 4.08
N PHE A 3 5.58 -24.53 2.84
CA PHE A 3 5.52 -25.90 2.37
C PHE A 3 6.73 -26.67 2.92
N ARG A 4 6.47 -27.63 3.80
CA ARG A 4 7.43 -28.66 4.14
C ARG A 4 7.17 -29.87 3.23
N PHE A 5 8.09 -30.17 2.35
CA PHE A 5 8.17 -31.47 1.68
C PHE A 5 8.43 -32.54 2.74
N VAL A 6 7.51 -33.48 2.90
CA VAL A 6 7.71 -34.69 3.68
C VAL A 6 8.00 -35.80 2.68
N CYS A 7 9.25 -36.24 2.66
CA CYS A 7 9.67 -37.47 2.01
C CYS A 7 9.09 -38.66 2.79
N ARG A 8 8.30 -39.50 2.15
CA ARG A 8 7.79 -40.77 2.68
C ARG A 8 8.78 -41.86 2.38
N CYS A 9 9.37 -42.48 3.44
CA CYS A 9 9.98 -43.82 3.35
C CYS A 9 9.15 -44.81 4.19
N PRO A 10 8.90 -46.01 3.73
CA PRO A 10 8.16 -47.04 4.46
C PRO A 10 9.09 -47.99 5.22
N GLY A 11 8.74 -48.34 6.45
CA GLY A 11 9.37 -49.48 7.12
C GLY A 11 9.29 -49.52 8.63
N ARG A 12 8.34 -50.29 9.12
CA ARG A 12 8.33 -51.18 10.33
C ARG A 12 8.98 -50.74 11.66
N GLY A 13 8.16 -50.70 12.73
CA GLY A 13 8.50 -51.47 13.93
C GLY A 13 8.45 -50.75 15.26
N LEU A 14 7.48 -51.15 16.06
CA LEU A 14 7.51 -51.45 17.50
C LEU A 14 7.64 -50.31 18.55
N ILE A 15 6.54 -50.09 19.23
CA ILE A 15 6.27 -49.96 20.68
C ILE A 15 7.44 -49.52 21.60
N CYS A 16 7.24 -48.38 22.30
CA CYS A 16 7.49 -48.36 23.75
C CYS A 16 6.72 -47.20 24.43
N PHE A 17 5.94 -47.60 25.42
CA PHE A 17 5.30 -46.79 26.45
C PHE A 17 6.38 -46.17 27.36
N MET A 18 6.25 -44.93 27.77
CA MET A 18 6.50 -44.52 29.16
C MET A 18 5.79 -43.21 29.49
N LEU A 19 4.91 -43.31 30.44
CA LEU A 19 4.38 -42.22 31.28
C LEU A 19 5.52 -41.64 32.13
N LEU A 20 5.51 -40.33 32.33
CA LEU A 20 6.02 -39.74 33.55
C LEU A 20 5.22 -38.48 33.89
N LEU A 21 4.37 -38.64 34.91
CA LEU A 21 3.76 -37.57 35.69
C LEU A 21 4.83 -36.98 36.62
N ALA A 22 4.92 -35.67 36.72
CA ALA A 22 5.49 -35.02 37.87
C ALA A 22 4.65 -33.77 38.20
N VAL A 23 3.92 -33.94 39.30
CA VAL A 23 3.25 -32.88 40.04
C VAL A 23 4.28 -32.22 40.96
N CYS A 24 4.34 -30.91 41.02
CA CYS A 24 4.80 -30.19 42.20
C CYS A 24 3.98 -28.91 42.37
N ALA A 25 3.36 -28.87 43.52
CA ALA A 25 2.54 -27.78 44.03
C ALA A 25 3.36 -26.90 45.01
N LEU A 26 2.80 -25.69 45.22
CA LEU A 26 2.87 -24.84 46.42
C LEU A 26 4.06 -23.90 46.62
N SER A 27 3.77 -22.61 46.57
CA SER A 27 3.74 -21.61 47.67
C SER A 27 3.64 -20.23 47.00
N GLY A 28 2.70 -19.33 47.22
CA GLY A 28 2.26 -18.73 48.47
C GLY A 28 2.98 -17.37 48.59
N GLY A 29 2.33 -16.26 48.23
CA GLY A 29 2.85 -14.92 48.48
C GLY A 29 1.78 -13.86 48.11
N CYS A 30 1.03 -13.40 49.09
CA CYS A 30 0.18 -12.22 49.06
C CYS A 30 1.05 -10.96 48.92
N GLY A 31 0.65 -10.06 48.05
CA GLY A 31 1.18 -8.71 47.94
C GLY A 31 0.12 -7.78 47.38
N GLU A 32 -0.16 -6.74 48.10
CA GLU A 32 -1.29 -5.83 48.09
C GLU A 32 -1.55 -5.07 46.79
N ARG A 33 -2.80 -4.67 46.69
CA ARG A 33 -3.45 -3.80 45.72
C ARG A 33 -2.82 -2.39 45.72
N GLY A 34 -2.44 -1.93 44.56
CA GLY A 34 -2.32 -0.50 44.22
C GLY A 34 -3.33 -0.19 43.14
N ALA A 35 -4.40 0.53 43.51
CA ALA A 35 -5.30 1.15 42.54
C ALA A 35 -4.59 2.31 41.85
N VAL A 36 -4.54 2.31 40.55
CA VAL A 36 -4.15 3.50 39.77
C VAL A 36 -5.43 4.13 39.25
N GLU A 37 -5.68 5.34 39.74
CA GLU A 37 -6.74 6.25 39.28
C GLU A 37 -6.51 6.57 37.80
N VAL A 38 -7.60 6.59 37.07
CA VAL A 38 -7.68 7.03 35.67
C VAL A 38 -7.97 8.52 35.71
N ASP A 39 -7.01 9.34 35.33
CA ASP A 39 -7.21 10.75 35.13
C ASP A 39 -7.94 11.03 33.81
N ASP A 40 -9.00 11.80 33.93
CA ASP A 40 -9.88 12.38 32.93
C ASP A 40 -9.14 13.46 32.11
N PRO A 41 -9.15 13.48 30.75
CA PRO A 41 -8.55 14.55 29.97
C PRO A 41 -9.51 15.73 29.85
N GLY A 42 -9.37 16.71 30.73
CA GLY A 42 -10.04 17.99 30.67
C GLY A 42 -9.34 19.00 29.77
N SER A 43 -10.14 19.62 28.92
CA SER A 43 -10.11 20.99 28.37
C SER A 43 -8.82 21.54 27.74
N LEU A 44 -8.97 21.88 26.46
CA LEU A 44 -8.12 22.79 25.68
C LEU A 44 -8.17 24.22 26.25
N PRO A 45 -7.06 24.97 26.29
CA PRO A 45 -7.09 26.40 26.53
C PRO A 45 -7.28 27.21 25.24
N GLU A 46 -8.14 28.22 25.33
CA GLU A 46 -8.39 29.26 24.31
C GLU A 46 -7.18 30.18 24.11
N PRO A 47 -7.06 30.84 22.94
CA PRO A 47 -5.94 31.72 22.64
C PRO A 47 -6.20 33.15 23.20
N THR A 48 -5.26 33.64 23.99
CA THR A 48 -5.20 35.04 24.40
C THR A 48 -4.44 35.90 23.38
N ALA A 49 -5.01 37.09 23.16
CA ALA A 49 -4.66 38.07 22.17
C ALA A 49 -3.41 38.91 22.55
N ALA A 50 -2.82 39.46 21.49
CA ALA A 50 -2.08 40.71 21.34
C ALA A 50 -0.69 40.84 21.99
N ASN A 51 0.32 41.03 21.13
CA ASN A 51 1.33 42.02 21.39
C ASN A 51 1.84 42.69 20.09
N VAL A 52 1.87 43.97 20.20
CA VAL A 52 2.18 45.11 19.39
C VAL A 52 3.52 45.01 18.68
N ILE A 53 3.53 45.38 17.40
CA ILE A 53 4.71 45.60 16.55
C ILE A 53 5.23 47.01 16.79
N PRO A 54 6.56 47.23 16.96
CA PRO A 54 7.15 48.56 16.75
C PRO A 54 7.69 48.70 15.32
N GLU A 55 7.42 49.88 14.73
CA GLU A 55 7.91 50.31 13.42
C GLU A 55 9.44 50.52 13.39
N PRO A 56 10.06 50.34 12.21
CA PRO A 56 11.48 50.59 12.05
C PRO A 56 11.76 52.03 11.59
N THR A 57 12.74 52.65 12.23
CA THR A 57 13.34 53.92 11.88
C THR A 57 14.34 53.76 10.73
N ALA A 58 14.37 54.80 9.88
CA ALA A 58 15.05 54.86 8.60
C ALA A 58 16.57 55.13 8.66
N ALA A 59 17.18 54.82 7.53
CA ALA A 59 18.36 55.38 6.86
C ALA A 59 19.75 54.79 7.15
N SER A 60 20.34 54.14 6.16
CA SER A 60 21.37 54.81 5.32
C SER A 60 22.12 53.87 4.37
N VAL A 61 22.35 54.40 3.19
CA VAL A 61 23.50 54.22 2.26
C VAL A 61 23.65 52.88 1.54
N ILE A 62 23.35 52.95 0.27
CA ILE A 62 23.64 51.96 -0.80
C ILE A 62 25.13 52.08 -1.19
N PRO A 63 25.84 50.97 -1.42
CA PRO A 63 26.82 50.87 -2.48
C PRO A 63 26.31 49.89 -3.55
N GLU A 64 26.31 50.34 -4.81
CA GLU A 64 26.11 49.47 -5.96
C GLU A 64 27.16 48.37 -6.01
N PRO A 65 26.75 47.13 -6.27
CA PRO A 65 27.62 46.15 -6.88
C PRO A 65 27.21 45.92 -8.31
N THR A 66 28.10 46.17 -9.24
CA THR A 66 28.09 45.67 -10.60
C THR A 66 28.13 44.15 -10.56
N ALA A 67 26.96 43.52 -10.53
CA ALA A 67 26.84 42.07 -10.68
C ALA A 67 26.37 41.78 -12.08
N THR A 68 27.25 41.23 -12.90
CA THR A 68 26.94 40.54 -14.13
C THR A 68 25.89 39.47 -13.78
N SER A 69 24.63 39.72 -14.14
CA SER A 69 23.57 38.74 -13.95
C SER A 69 23.84 37.57 -14.92
N VAL A 70 24.41 36.51 -14.39
CA VAL A 70 24.28 35.18 -14.98
C VAL A 70 22.82 34.83 -14.83
N ILE A 71 22.08 34.88 -15.94
CA ILE A 71 20.73 34.33 -16.03
C ILE A 71 20.92 32.83 -15.78
N PRO A 72 20.40 32.27 -14.65
CA PRO A 72 20.46 30.83 -14.48
C PRO A 72 19.64 30.21 -15.64
N GLU A 73 20.21 29.23 -16.33
CA GLU A 73 19.46 28.36 -17.22
C GLU A 73 18.22 27.84 -16.46
N PRO A 74 17.05 27.75 -17.11
CA PRO A 74 15.85 27.24 -16.44
C PRO A 74 16.12 25.82 -15.97
N THR A 75 16.33 25.68 -14.68
CA THR A 75 16.36 24.38 -14.01
C THR A 75 15.00 23.74 -14.31
N ALA A 76 14.99 22.56 -14.91
CA ALA A 76 13.75 21.80 -15.15
C ALA A 76 12.89 21.83 -13.88
N ALA A 77 11.67 22.32 -14.00
CA ALA A 77 10.79 22.46 -12.85
C ALA A 77 10.61 21.08 -12.20
N SER A 78 10.87 20.99 -10.89
CA SER A 78 10.72 19.73 -10.15
C SER A 78 9.29 19.21 -10.31
N VAL A 79 9.13 17.97 -10.75
CA VAL A 79 7.83 17.27 -10.82
C VAL A 79 7.32 16.84 -9.46
N ILE A 80 8.06 17.09 -8.39
CA ILE A 80 7.65 16.81 -6.99
C ILE A 80 7.39 18.15 -6.29
N TYR A 81 6.14 18.37 -5.88
CA TYR A 81 5.72 19.48 -5.03
C TYR A 81 5.57 19.00 -3.60
N GLU A 82 6.61 19.13 -2.79
CA GLU A 82 6.67 18.58 -1.42
C GLU A 82 5.50 18.98 -0.49
N PRO A 83 4.93 20.21 -0.55
CA PRO A 83 3.78 20.59 0.26
C PRO A 83 2.48 19.86 -0.10
N GLY A 84 2.38 19.24 -1.29
CA GLY A 84 1.19 18.52 -1.75
C GLY A 84 0.78 17.42 -0.76
N LYS A 85 -0.51 17.33 -0.46
CA LYS A 85 -1.09 16.43 0.54
C LYS A 85 -1.71 15.18 -0.05
N THR A 86 -2.03 15.24 -1.34
CA THR A 86 -2.58 14.11 -2.12
C THR A 86 -1.60 13.67 -3.18
N LEU A 87 -1.87 12.54 -3.81
CA LEU A 87 -1.04 12.03 -4.90
C LEU A 87 -0.96 13.05 -6.05
N GLU A 88 -2.10 13.59 -6.48
CA GLU A 88 -2.16 14.57 -7.57
C GLU A 88 -1.46 15.89 -7.24
N GLU A 89 -1.60 16.38 -6.00
CA GLU A 89 -0.91 17.61 -5.56
C GLU A 89 0.60 17.42 -5.41
N ARG A 90 1.06 16.25 -4.97
CA ARG A 90 2.48 15.95 -4.74
C ARG A 90 3.25 15.74 -6.03
N PHE A 91 2.67 15.06 -7.01
CA PHE A 91 3.32 14.70 -8.25
C PHE A 91 2.75 15.53 -9.40
N LEU A 92 3.47 16.57 -9.80
CA LEU A 92 3.14 17.36 -10.97
C LEU A 92 3.41 16.53 -12.23
N VAL A 93 2.70 16.80 -13.31
CA VAL A 93 2.95 16.12 -14.59
C VAL A 93 4.26 16.61 -15.21
N PRO A 94 5.00 15.75 -15.91
CA PRO A 94 6.18 16.16 -16.67
C PRO A 94 5.82 17.16 -17.78
N ASP A 95 6.80 17.93 -18.24
CA ASP A 95 6.62 18.90 -19.32
C ASP A 95 6.06 18.23 -20.59
N GLY A 96 5.07 18.84 -21.18
CA GLY A 96 4.38 18.33 -22.38
C GLY A 96 3.31 17.26 -22.10
N TYR A 97 3.16 16.80 -20.84
CA TYR A 97 2.13 15.85 -20.46
C TYR A 97 0.96 16.54 -19.76
N GLY A 98 -0.22 15.93 -19.85
CA GLY A 98 -1.42 16.39 -19.18
C GLY A 98 -2.21 15.23 -18.59
N ARG A 99 -2.87 15.45 -17.44
CA ARG A 99 -3.84 14.49 -16.90
C ARG A 99 -5.17 14.63 -17.63
N LYS A 100 -5.75 13.52 -18.07
CA LYS A 100 -7.15 13.53 -18.49
C LYS A 100 -8.04 13.93 -17.32
N LYS A 101 -9.14 14.64 -17.63
CA LYS A 101 -10.14 15.03 -16.62
C LYS A 101 -10.62 13.77 -15.91
N ARG A 102 -10.55 13.81 -14.56
CA ARG A 102 -11.05 12.72 -13.74
C ARG A 102 -12.57 12.77 -13.61
N GLU A 103 -13.19 11.62 -13.66
CA GLU A 103 -14.61 11.46 -13.35
C GLU A 103 -14.75 11.01 -11.91
N GLN A 104 -15.66 11.63 -11.16
CA GLN A 104 -15.92 11.26 -9.78
C GLN A 104 -16.44 9.81 -9.67
N GLY A 105 -16.08 9.11 -8.61
CA GLY A 105 -16.46 7.72 -8.42
C GLY A 105 -15.62 6.70 -9.21
N THR A 106 -14.57 7.16 -9.90
CA THR A 106 -13.60 6.28 -10.57
C THR A 106 -12.39 6.01 -9.69
N LEU A 107 -11.69 4.89 -9.93
CA LEU A 107 -10.43 4.57 -9.26
C LEU A 107 -9.38 5.66 -9.47
N THR A 108 -9.34 6.28 -10.67
CA THR A 108 -8.45 7.39 -10.98
C THR A 108 -8.68 8.58 -10.05
N ALA A 109 -9.94 8.98 -9.85
CA ALA A 109 -10.27 10.08 -8.93
C ALA A 109 -9.90 9.72 -7.49
N PHE A 110 -10.22 8.51 -7.05
CA PHE A 110 -9.89 8.00 -5.71
C PHE A 110 -8.39 8.03 -5.44
N LEU A 111 -7.55 7.54 -6.36
CA LEU A 111 -6.10 7.50 -6.20
C LEU A 111 -5.46 8.88 -6.29
N ARG A 112 -5.89 9.76 -7.19
CA ARG A 112 -5.39 11.13 -7.28
C ARG A 112 -5.66 11.94 -6.01
N GLU A 113 -6.81 11.74 -5.39
CA GLU A 113 -7.18 12.36 -4.11
C GLU A 113 -6.59 11.60 -2.90
N TYR A 114 -5.89 10.47 -3.11
CA TYR A 114 -5.40 9.66 -2.02
C TYR A 114 -4.41 10.43 -1.15
N PRO A 115 -4.63 10.47 0.19
CA PRO A 115 -3.80 11.27 1.07
C PRO A 115 -2.41 10.68 1.25
N LEU A 116 -1.40 11.54 1.22
CA LEU A 116 0.00 11.20 1.45
C LEU A 116 0.48 11.67 2.83
N LYS A 117 1.50 11.02 3.36
CA LYS A 117 2.27 11.55 4.49
C LYS A 117 3.06 12.79 4.05
N LYS A 118 3.51 13.59 5.02
CA LYS A 118 4.42 14.72 4.76
C LYS A 118 5.66 14.22 4.01
N ALA A 119 6.20 15.05 3.12
CA ALA A 119 7.44 14.75 2.42
C ALA A 119 8.57 14.33 3.38
N GLY A 120 9.44 13.43 2.93
CA GLY A 120 10.56 12.91 3.72
C GLY A 120 10.17 11.95 4.86
N LYS A 121 8.89 11.59 5.03
CA LYS A 121 8.50 10.57 6.01
C LYS A 121 8.96 9.19 5.55
N PRO A 122 9.55 8.38 6.45
CA PRO A 122 10.00 7.04 6.11
C PRO A 122 8.82 6.09 5.89
N VAL A 123 9.07 5.05 5.10
CA VAL A 123 8.21 3.86 5.05
C VAL A 123 8.44 3.05 6.32
N LEU A 124 7.35 2.72 7.01
CA LEU A 124 7.37 1.88 8.20
C LEU A 124 6.87 0.48 7.88
N LEU A 125 7.38 -0.50 8.62
CA LEU A 125 6.90 -1.89 8.63
C LEU A 125 5.68 -2.02 9.53
N PHE A 126 5.04 -3.18 9.51
CA PHE A 126 3.86 -3.52 10.31
C PHE A 126 4.07 -3.38 11.83
N ASP A 127 5.29 -3.52 12.30
CA ASP A 127 5.69 -3.39 13.71
C ASP A 127 6.11 -1.96 14.10
N GLY A 128 6.00 -1.00 13.17
CA GLY A 128 6.38 0.39 13.35
C GLY A 128 7.86 0.68 13.14
N SER A 129 8.69 -0.32 12.92
CA SER A 129 10.11 -0.13 12.59
C SER A 129 10.28 0.44 11.17
N ARG A 130 11.45 1.03 10.90
CA ARG A 130 11.76 1.55 9.57
C ARG A 130 12.07 0.42 8.60
N LYS A 131 11.52 0.49 7.38
CA LYS A 131 11.98 -0.34 6.25
C LYS A 131 13.49 -0.13 6.02
N GLY A 132 14.21 -1.18 5.69
CA GLY A 132 15.68 -1.11 5.46
C GLY A 132 16.04 -0.18 4.30
N ASN A 133 15.44 -0.39 3.12
CA ASN A 133 15.68 0.46 1.95
C ASN A 133 14.72 1.65 1.93
N GLN A 134 15.18 2.83 2.35
CA GLN A 134 14.42 4.07 2.31
C GLN A 134 14.62 4.87 1.02
N SER A 135 15.55 4.48 0.15
CA SER A 135 15.85 5.22 -1.10
C SER A 135 14.86 4.91 -2.22
N ALA A 136 14.08 3.84 -2.11
CA ALA A 136 13.18 3.34 -3.15
C ALA A 136 11.90 4.18 -3.33
N HIS A 137 11.48 4.96 -2.32
CA HIS A 137 10.19 5.64 -2.34
C HIS A 137 10.31 7.15 -2.59
N ALA A 138 9.31 7.69 -3.29
CA ALA A 138 9.10 9.13 -3.51
C ALA A 138 8.09 9.71 -2.52
N ALA A 139 7.08 8.95 -2.12
CA ALA A 139 6.09 9.35 -1.13
C ALA A 139 5.44 8.13 -0.45
N VAL A 140 4.90 8.33 0.76
CA VAL A 140 4.19 7.29 1.51
C VAL A 140 2.71 7.62 1.57
N CYS A 141 1.87 6.67 1.15
CA CYS A 141 0.42 6.78 1.21
C CYS A 141 -0.09 6.61 2.66
N ARG A 142 -1.20 7.29 2.99
CA ARG A 142 -1.86 7.14 4.29
C ARG A 142 -2.81 5.94 4.31
N LEU A 143 -2.37 4.83 3.72
CA LEU A 143 -3.07 3.55 3.79
C LEU A 143 -2.61 2.83 5.06
N PRO A 144 -3.49 2.65 6.07
CA PRO A 144 -3.10 1.96 7.29
C PRO A 144 -2.73 0.51 7.03
N ILE A 145 -1.70 0.03 7.71
CA ILE A 145 -1.39 -1.40 7.83
C ILE A 145 -1.76 -1.85 9.24
N GLU A 146 -2.10 -3.13 9.38
CA GLU A 146 -2.36 -3.74 10.69
C GLU A 146 -1.02 -4.16 11.34
N ASN A 147 -1.05 -4.43 12.66
CA ASN A 147 0.14 -4.83 13.42
C ASN A 147 0.52 -6.31 13.20
N GLU A 148 0.44 -6.78 11.96
CA GLU A 148 0.73 -8.15 11.56
C GLU A 148 1.45 -8.16 10.21
N ASP A 149 2.35 -9.12 10.02
CA ASP A 149 3.04 -9.32 8.73
C ASP A 149 2.12 -10.01 7.71
N LEU A 150 1.04 -9.33 7.32
CA LEU A 150 0.03 -9.85 6.38
C LEU A 150 -0.14 -8.96 5.15
N GLN A 151 -0.37 -7.66 5.32
CA GLN A 151 -0.61 -6.75 4.19
C GLN A 151 0.67 -6.48 3.41
N GLN A 152 1.11 -7.47 2.62
CA GLN A 152 2.32 -7.41 1.80
C GLN A 152 2.05 -6.78 0.42
N CYS A 153 2.78 -7.16 -0.63
CA CYS A 153 2.68 -6.51 -1.95
C CYS A 153 1.30 -6.66 -2.60
N ALA A 154 0.81 -7.89 -2.80
CA ALA A 154 -0.49 -8.16 -3.40
C ALA A 154 -1.64 -7.67 -2.50
N ASP A 155 -1.50 -7.87 -1.19
CA ASP A 155 -2.50 -7.52 -0.19
C ASP A 155 -2.73 -6.01 -0.13
N SER A 156 -1.68 -5.22 -0.31
CA SER A 156 -1.77 -3.76 -0.38
C SER A 156 -2.60 -3.30 -1.59
N ILE A 157 -2.47 -3.98 -2.74
CA ILE A 157 -3.28 -3.68 -3.93
C ILE A 157 -4.74 -4.10 -3.72
N MET A 158 -4.98 -5.31 -3.19
CA MET A 158 -6.33 -5.75 -2.80
C MET A 158 -6.96 -4.78 -1.80
N ARG A 159 -6.18 -4.27 -0.84
CA ARG A 159 -6.64 -3.26 0.11
C ARG A 159 -7.05 -1.95 -0.59
N VAL A 160 -6.27 -1.44 -1.53
CA VAL A 160 -6.60 -0.22 -2.29
C VAL A 160 -7.92 -0.37 -3.02
N TYR A 161 -8.14 -1.49 -3.73
CA TYR A 161 -9.40 -1.75 -4.42
C TYR A 161 -10.58 -1.93 -3.46
N ALA A 162 -10.37 -2.64 -2.36
CA ALA A 162 -11.41 -2.82 -1.34
C ALA A 162 -11.84 -1.50 -0.71
N GLU A 163 -10.90 -0.60 -0.40
CA GLU A 163 -11.21 0.76 0.09
C GLU A 163 -11.98 1.58 -0.95
N PHE A 164 -11.55 1.56 -2.20
CA PHE A 164 -12.24 2.23 -3.30
C PHE A 164 -13.68 1.74 -3.45
N PHE A 165 -13.90 0.44 -3.58
CA PHE A 165 -15.24 -0.13 -3.74
C PHE A 165 -16.10 0.05 -2.49
N TRP A 166 -15.50 0.02 -1.30
CA TRP A 166 -16.22 0.24 -0.05
C TRP A 166 -16.70 1.70 0.07
N GLN A 167 -15.84 2.67 -0.23
CA GLN A 167 -16.19 4.11 -0.21
C GLN A 167 -17.25 4.46 -1.26
N THR A 168 -17.17 3.84 -2.43
CA THR A 168 -18.13 4.05 -3.53
C THR A 168 -19.37 3.16 -3.42
N LYS A 169 -19.47 2.35 -2.33
CA LYS A 169 -20.59 1.43 -2.04
C LYS A 169 -20.80 0.34 -3.10
N GLN A 170 -19.77 -0.02 -3.84
CA GLN A 170 -19.75 -1.09 -4.84
C GLN A 170 -19.32 -2.41 -4.16
N PHE A 171 -20.02 -2.79 -3.10
CA PHE A 171 -19.63 -3.93 -2.25
C PHE A 171 -19.58 -5.27 -2.99
N GLU A 172 -20.35 -5.41 -4.06
CA GLU A 172 -20.40 -6.60 -4.93
C GLU A 172 -19.10 -6.78 -5.74
N LYS A 173 -18.31 -5.72 -5.87
CA LYS A 173 -17.00 -5.78 -6.53
C LYS A 173 -15.85 -6.15 -5.59
N ILE A 174 -16.10 -6.16 -4.29
CA ILE A 174 -15.10 -6.60 -3.32
C ILE A 174 -15.11 -8.13 -3.28
N SER A 175 -14.27 -8.74 -4.09
CA SER A 175 -14.17 -10.19 -4.21
C SER A 175 -12.77 -10.56 -4.68
N PHE A 176 -12.09 -11.45 -3.96
CA PHE A 176 -10.70 -11.83 -4.23
C PHE A 176 -10.55 -13.35 -4.21
N SER A 177 -9.72 -13.88 -5.10
CA SER A 177 -9.43 -15.30 -5.17
C SER A 177 -8.53 -15.73 -4.01
N LEU A 178 -8.91 -16.79 -3.32
CA LEU A 178 -8.05 -17.52 -2.39
C LEU A 178 -7.37 -18.68 -3.11
N GLY A 179 -6.42 -19.30 -2.49
CA GLY A 179 -5.86 -20.56 -2.99
C GLY A 179 -6.95 -21.59 -3.29
N GLY A 180 -6.73 -22.48 -4.29
CA GLY A 180 -7.72 -23.49 -4.70
C GLY A 180 -8.88 -22.97 -5.54
N GLY A 181 -8.82 -21.73 -6.04
CA GLY A 181 -9.86 -21.16 -6.92
C GLY A 181 -11.14 -20.72 -6.21
N PHE A 182 -11.13 -20.62 -4.90
CA PHE A 182 -12.26 -20.13 -4.12
C PHE A 182 -12.34 -18.62 -4.15
N GLN A 183 -13.53 -18.09 -4.45
CA GLN A 183 -13.78 -16.66 -4.50
C GLN A 183 -14.36 -16.17 -3.17
N ALA A 184 -13.64 -15.27 -2.50
CA ALA A 184 -14.05 -14.65 -1.25
C ALA A 184 -14.91 -13.42 -1.56
N ASP A 185 -16.23 -13.57 -1.59
CA ASP A 185 -17.21 -12.53 -1.86
C ASP A 185 -17.54 -11.76 -0.58
N TYR A 186 -17.24 -10.45 -0.53
CA TYR A 186 -17.53 -9.61 0.63
C TYR A 186 -19.04 -9.46 0.89
N ASN A 187 -19.89 -9.48 -0.14
CA ASN A 187 -21.33 -9.45 0.07
C ASN A 187 -21.81 -10.65 0.89
N LYS A 188 -21.24 -11.83 0.66
CA LYS A 188 -21.57 -13.01 1.47
C LYS A 188 -21.01 -12.91 2.89
N TRP A 189 -19.80 -12.36 3.03
CA TRP A 189 -19.22 -12.09 4.35
C TRP A 189 -20.11 -11.17 5.18
N ARG A 190 -20.51 -10.02 4.64
CA ARG A 190 -21.34 -9.03 5.37
C ARG A 190 -22.77 -9.52 5.69
N GLN A 191 -23.23 -10.61 5.09
CA GLN A 191 -24.48 -11.29 5.42
C GLN A 191 -24.36 -12.24 6.64
N GLY A 192 -23.19 -12.30 7.29
CA GLY A 192 -22.96 -13.11 8.48
C GLY A 192 -22.34 -14.48 8.21
N TYR A 193 -21.72 -14.65 7.03
CA TYR A 193 -20.90 -15.82 6.73
C TYR A 193 -19.42 -15.54 6.99
N THR A 194 -18.66 -16.59 7.26
CA THR A 194 -17.20 -16.57 7.26
C THR A 194 -16.66 -17.69 6.37
N ILE A 195 -15.36 -17.65 6.11
CA ILE A 195 -14.69 -18.66 5.28
C ILE A 195 -13.88 -19.57 6.19
N ARG A 196 -14.15 -20.87 6.10
CA ARG A 196 -13.33 -21.90 6.72
C ARG A 196 -12.39 -22.49 5.68
N VAL A 197 -11.09 -22.39 5.93
CA VAL A 197 -10.06 -22.99 5.07
C VAL A 197 -9.54 -24.25 5.74
N SER A 198 -9.40 -25.34 4.97
CA SER A 198 -8.85 -26.62 5.41
C SER A 198 -8.01 -27.22 4.28
N GLY A 199 -6.69 -27.23 4.47
CA GLY A 199 -5.77 -27.58 3.39
C GLY A 199 -5.95 -26.66 2.19
N ASP A 200 -6.18 -27.25 1.01
CA ASP A 200 -6.37 -26.52 -0.25
C ASP A 200 -7.83 -26.19 -0.56
N THR A 201 -8.74 -26.43 0.39
CA THR A 201 -10.18 -26.18 0.21
C THR A 201 -10.66 -25.06 1.11
N ALA A 202 -11.56 -24.23 0.57
CA ALA A 202 -12.25 -23.18 1.32
C ALA A 202 -13.77 -23.34 1.13
N GLN A 203 -14.52 -22.99 2.16
CA GLN A 203 -15.98 -23.04 2.11
C GLN A 203 -16.62 -21.96 2.98
N TRP A 204 -17.78 -21.49 2.54
CA TRP A 204 -18.59 -20.58 3.32
C TRP A 204 -19.29 -21.32 4.47
N VAL A 205 -19.21 -20.76 5.68
CA VAL A 205 -19.94 -21.25 6.84
C VAL A 205 -20.70 -20.10 7.52
N PRO A 206 -21.91 -20.33 8.05
CA PRO A 206 -22.60 -19.33 8.87
C PRO A 206 -21.74 -18.99 10.09
N SER A 207 -21.69 -17.71 10.50
CA SER A 207 -20.83 -17.27 11.60
C SER A 207 -21.54 -16.36 12.59
N SER A 208 -22.11 -15.24 12.15
CA SER A 208 -22.66 -14.21 13.03
C SER A 208 -23.87 -13.54 12.39
N ALA A 209 -24.45 -12.54 13.07
CA ALA A 209 -25.37 -11.63 12.42
C ALA A 209 -24.68 -10.84 11.29
N SER A 210 -25.51 -10.33 10.36
CA SER A 210 -25.02 -9.44 9.27
C SER A 210 -24.26 -8.25 9.84
N ASP A 211 -23.08 -7.98 9.29
CA ASP A 211 -22.23 -6.86 9.67
C ASP A 211 -21.55 -6.23 8.46
N GLY A 212 -22.04 -5.06 8.05
CA GLY A 212 -21.49 -4.25 6.95
C GLY A 212 -20.58 -3.13 7.42
N SER A 213 -20.11 -3.15 8.67
CA SER A 213 -19.21 -2.13 9.21
C SER A 213 -17.82 -2.17 8.57
N TYR A 214 -17.10 -1.07 8.68
CA TYR A 214 -15.69 -1.01 8.22
C TYR A 214 -14.79 -1.99 9.01
N GLN A 215 -15.11 -2.26 10.28
CA GLN A 215 -14.39 -3.28 11.05
C GLN A 215 -14.62 -4.69 10.50
N SER A 216 -15.82 -4.96 9.99
CA SER A 216 -16.12 -6.21 9.29
C SER A 216 -15.31 -6.35 8.00
N LEU A 217 -15.17 -5.26 7.21
CA LEU A 217 -14.29 -5.24 6.04
C LEU A 217 -12.84 -5.56 6.42
N LYS A 218 -12.31 -4.96 7.49
CA LYS A 218 -10.95 -5.24 7.97
C LYS A 218 -10.75 -6.71 8.35
N LYS A 219 -11.73 -7.33 9.04
CA LYS A 219 -11.68 -8.76 9.37
C LYS A 219 -11.71 -9.65 8.13
N TYR A 220 -12.54 -9.28 7.14
CA TYR A 220 -12.60 -9.96 5.86
C TYR A 220 -11.24 -9.88 5.15
N LEU A 221 -10.68 -8.69 5.01
CA LEU A 221 -9.40 -8.48 4.34
C LEU A 221 -8.25 -9.20 5.05
N ARG A 222 -8.24 -9.24 6.39
CA ARG A 222 -7.26 -10.01 7.14
C ARG A 222 -7.30 -11.50 6.79
N LEU A 223 -8.50 -12.06 6.59
CA LEU A 223 -8.64 -13.45 6.13
C LEU A 223 -8.15 -13.60 4.69
N VAL A 224 -8.53 -12.69 3.80
CA VAL A 224 -8.07 -12.71 2.41
C VAL A 224 -6.55 -12.69 2.35
N PHE A 225 -5.88 -11.79 3.04
CA PHE A 225 -4.43 -11.66 3.04
C PHE A 225 -3.70 -12.89 3.57
N ALA A 226 -4.33 -13.66 4.46
CA ALA A 226 -3.75 -14.91 4.97
C ALA A 226 -3.70 -16.03 3.92
N TYR A 227 -4.55 -15.99 2.90
CA TYR A 227 -4.72 -17.07 1.92
C TYR A 227 -4.56 -16.66 0.46
N SER A 228 -4.45 -15.37 0.17
CA SER A 228 -4.16 -14.82 -1.16
C SER A 228 -2.68 -14.44 -1.28
N GLY A 229 -2.28 -14.06 -2.49
CA GLY A 229 -0.93 -13.57 -2.77
C GLY A 229 -0.74 -13.30 -4.25
N THR A 230 0.50 -13.09 -4.68
CA THR A 230 0.82 -12.77 -6.09
C THR A 230 0.40 -13.88 -7.06
N ALA A 231 0.45 -15.16 -6.66
CA ALA A 231 0.05 -16.27 -7.52
C ALA A 231 -1.47 -16.27 -7.81
N THR A 232 -2.30 -16.03 -6.78
CA THR A 232 -3.76 -15.93 -6.96
C THR A 232 -4.12 -14.66 -7.73
N MET A 233 -3.49 -13.53 -7.41
CA MET A 233 -3.73 -12.27 -8.09
C MET A 233 -3.35 -12.33 -9.58
N GLU A 234 -2.23 -12.95 -9.94
CA GLU A 234 -1.85 -13.11 -11.35
C GLU A 234 -2.90 -13.89 -12.14
N GLY A 235 -3.52 -14.91 -11.53
CA GLY A 235 -4.64 -15.64 -12.09
C GLY A 235 -5.89 -14.79 -12.35
N GLU A 236 -6.03 -13.66 -11.67
CA GLU A 236 -7.12 -12.68 -11.84
C GLU A 236 -6.73 -11.53 -12.80
N THR A 237 -5.77 -11.74 -13.70
CA THR A 237 -5.29 -10.70 -14.61
C THR A 237 -5.33 -11.12 -16.06
N LYS A 238 -5.39 -10.10 -16.94
CA LYS A 238 -5.18 -10.23 -18.39
C LYS A 238 -3.95 -9.44 -18.82
N LYS A 239 -3.12 -9.99 -19.74
CA LYS A 239 -2.01 -9.25 -20.34
C LYS A 239 -2.56 -8.08 -21.14
N ILE A 240 -1.86 -6.94 -21.07
CA ILE A 240 -2.17 -5.74 -21.88
C ILE A 240 -0.93 -5.27 -22.63
N ALA A 241 -1.14 -4.50 -23.68
CA ALA A 241 -0.09 -3.76 -24.34
C ALA A 241 0.31 -2.52 -23.52
N ARG A 242 1.54 -2.03 -23.69
CA ARG A 242 2.01 -0.86 -22.92
C ARG A 242 1.22 0.42 -23.26
N GLU A 243 0.77 0.51 -24.50
CA GLU A 243 -0.06 1.61 -25.01
C GLU A 243 -1.43 1.68 -24.31
N ASP A 244 -1.88 0.55 -23.75
CA ASP A 244 -3.15 0.43 -23.03
C ASP A 244 -3.05 0.72 -21.52
N ILE A 245 -1.85 1.07 -21.01
CA ILE A 245 -1.65 1.35 -19.57
C ILE A 245 -2.66 2.38 -19.07
N ARG A 246 -3.30 2.05 -17.94
CA ARG A 246 -4.19 2.94 -17.21
C ARG A 246 -4.05 2.75 -15.69
N VAL A 247 -4.61 3.68 -14.94
CA VAL A 247 -4.66 3.58 -13.46
C VAL A 247 -5.29 2.25 -13.03
N GLY A 248 -4.66 1.57 -12.08
CA GLY A 248 -5.07 0.27 -11.58
C GLY A 248 -4.41 -0.93 -12.25
N ASP A 249 -3.74 -0.75 -13.40
CA ASP A 249 -2.96 -1.83 -14.00
C ASP A 249 -1.74 -2.17 -13.14
N VAL A 250 -1.16 -3.34 -13.35
CA VAL A 250 -0.08 -3.85 -12.53
C VAL A 250 1.06 -4.42 -13.36
N PHE A 251 2.29 -4.31 -12.84
CA PHE A 251 3.36 -5.23 -13.21
C PHE A 251 3.41 -6.31 -12.14
N ILE A 252 3.23 -7.56 -12.52
CA ILE A 252 3.11 -8.69 -11.60
C ILE A 252 3.92 -9.90 -12.06
N LYS A 253 4.53 -10.55 -11.07
CA LYS A 253 5.09 -11.90 -11.18
C LYS A 253 4.48 -12.73 -10.06
N GLY A 254 3.66 -13.72 -10.42
CA GLY A 254 3.06 -14.64 -9.47
C GLY A 254 4.06 -15.65 -8.92
N GLY A 255 3.78 -16.18 -7.73
CA GLY A 255 4.56 -17.25 -7.13
C GLY A 255 5.46 -16.83 -5.99
N SER A 256 6.53 -17.62 -5.74
CA SER A 256 7.50 -17.36 -4.68
C SER A 256 8.91 -17.68 -5.19
N PRO A 257 9.80 -16.69 -5.36
CA PRO A 257 9.56 -15.29 -5.10
C PRO A 257 8.62 -14.66 -6.14
N GLY A 258 7.65 -13.86 -5.68
CA GLY A 258 6.73 -13.09 -6.51
C GLY A 258 6.65 -11.66 -6.02
N HIS A 259 6.21 -10.75 -6.90
CA HIS A 259 5.99 -9.35 -6.56
C HIS A 259 4.97 -8.69 -7.47
N VAL A 260 4.41 -7.58 -7.00
CA VAL A 260 3.49 -6.76 -7.77
C VAL A 260 3.61 -5.29 -7.39
N VAL A 261 3.56 -4.44 -8.42
CA VAL A 261 3.46 -2.98 -8.28
C VAL A 261 2.25 -2.48 -9.07
N MET A 262 1.62 -1.40 -8.60
CA MET A 262 0.37 -0.87 -9.16
C MET A 262 0.61 0.49 -9.81
N VAL A 263 0.00 0.72 -10.97
CA VAL A 263 -0.09 2.03 -11.62
C VAL A 263 -1.11 2.87 -10.85
N VAL A 264 -0.65 3.95 -10.21
CA VAL A 264 -1.49 4.78 -9.35
C VAL A 264 -1.89 6.13 -9.94
N ASP A 265 -1.20 6.57 -10.98
CA ASP A 265 -1.58 7.74 -11.79
C ASP A 265 -1.03 7.60 -13.21
N VAL A 266 -1.68 8.24 -14.16
CA VAL A 266 -1.28 8.30 -15.58
C VAL A 266 -1.50 9.70 -16.11
N CYS A 267 -0.55 10.21 -16.86
CA CYS A 267 -0.68 11.39 -17.71
C CYS A 267 -0.30 11.05 -19.16
N GLU A 268 -0.71 11.88 -20.09
CA GLU A 268 -0.58 11.61 -21.53
C GLU A 268 -0.11 12.86 -22.26
N ARG A 269 0.77 12.70 -23.22
CA ARG A 269 1.24 13.72 -24.15
C ARG A 269 0.27 13.81 -25.33
N GLU A 270 0.32 14.90 -26.10
CA GLU A 270 -0.59 15.13 -27.27
C GLU A 270 -0.52 14.02 -28.32
N ASP A 271 0.63 13.38 -28.48
CA ASP A 271 0.84 12.27 -29.44
C ASP A 271 0.35 10.91 -28.89
N GLY A 272 -0.20 10.87 -27.66
CA GLY A 272 -0.74 9.70 -27.02
C GLY A 272 0.26 8.92 -26.14
N ALA A 273 1.55 9.30 -26.12
CA ALA A 273 2.54 8.68 -25.24
C ALA A 273 2.20 8.95 -23.77
N LYS A 274 2.39 7.95 -22.92
CA LYS A 274 1.98 8.01 -21.50
C LYS A 274 3.17 8.05 -20.57
N ALA A 275 2.98 8.71 -19.42
CA ALA A 275 3.80 8.54 -18.26
C ALA A 275 2.92 8.11 -17.07
N PHE A 276 3.47 7.31 -16.15
CA PHE A 276 2.72 6.73 -15.06
C PHE A 276 3.54 6.64 -13.77
N LEU A 277 2.84 6.71 -12.63
CA LEU A 277 3.44 6.49 -11.31
C LEU A 277 3.16 5.06 -10.84
N LEU A 278 4.15 4.45 -10.20
CA LEU A 278 4.04 3.14 -9.59
C LEU A 278 4.04 3.23 -8.07
N ALA A 279 3.27 2.35 -7.42
CA ALA A 279 3.29 2.19 -5.98
C ALA A 279 3.21 0.73 -5.56
N GLN A 280 3.71 0.43 -4.36
CA GLN A 280 3.77 -0.94 -3.82
C GLN A 280 3.62 -0.98 -2.31
N GLY A 281 3.17 -2.13 -1.76
CA GLY A 281 3.61 -2.70 -0.51
C GLY A 281 4.77 -3.67 -0.77
N TYR A 282 5.34 -4.29 0.28
CA TYR A 282 6.44 -5.26 0.13
C TYR A 282 6.46 -6.27 1.28
N MET A 283 7.44 -7.16 1.30
CA MET A 283 7.71 -8.08 2.41
C MET A 283 8.94 -7.63 3.20
N PRO A 284 8.87 -7.58 4.55
CA PRO A 284 7.69 -7.74 5.40
C PRO A 284 6.61 -6.71 5.11
N ALA A 285 5.37 -6.94 5.62
CA ALA A 285 4.25 -5.99 5.46
C ALA A 285 4.66 -4.58 5.86
N GLN A 286 4.39 -3.63 4.99
CA GLN A 286 4.85 -2.25 5.12
C GLN A 286 3.88 -1.27 4.45
N GLU A 287 4.04 -0.01 4.77
CA GLU A 287 3.19 1.04 4.23
C GLU A 287 3.26 1.10 2.71
N PHE A 288 2.10 1.26 2.09
CA PHE A 288 1.99 1.46 0.64
C PHE A 288 2.65 2.78 0.25
N HIS A 289 3.53 2.75 -0.74
CA HIS A 289 4.35 3.90 -1.11
C HIS A 289 4.57 4.00 -2.61
N VAL A 290 4.65 5.24 -3.10
CA VAL A 290 4.99 5.57 -4.49
C VAL A 290 6.48 5.34 -4.68
N LEU A 291 6.83 4.67 -5.76
CA LEU A 291 8.20 4.35 -6.12
C LEU A 291 8.90 5.53 -6.82
N LYS A 292 10.20 5.61 -6.66
CA LYS A 292 11.06 6.38 -7.56
C LYS A 292 11.24 5.63 -8.88
N ASN A 293 11.56 6.35 -9.94
CA ASN A 293 12.02 5.74 -11.17
C ASN A 293 13.56 5.56 -11.09
N PRO A 294 14.09 4.33 -11.23
CA PRO A 294 15.54 4.14 -11.17
C PRO A 294 16.32 4.75 -12.35
N ARG A 295 15.62 5.08 -13.44
CA ARG A 295 16.23 5.74 -14.62
C ARG A 295 16.28 7.27 -14.51
N HIS A 296 15.47 7.85 -13.60
CA HIS A 296 15.31 9.31 -13.45
C HIS A 296 15.40 9.73 -11.97
N GLU A 297 16.54 10.26 -11.54
CA GLU A 297 16.84 10.48 -10.10
C GLU A 297 15.81 11.37 -9.38
N GLN A 298 15.30 12.42 -10.06
CA GLN A 298 14.39 13.41 -9.46
C GLN A 298 12.97 13.33 -10.02
N ASP A 299 12.72 12.42 -10.93
CA ASP A 299 11.43 12.23 -11.58
C ASP A 299 10.89 10.82 -11.32
N PRO A 300 9.82 10.67 -10.52
CA PRO A 300 9.24 9.37 -10.20
C PRO A 300 8.35 8.80 -11.32
N TRP A 301 8.09 9.57 -12.39
CA TRP A 301 7.29 9.10 -13.50
C TRP A 301 8.06 8.09 -14.34
N TYR A 302 7.39 6.97 -14.66
CA TYR A 302 7.84 5.97 -15.62
C TYR A 302 7.22 6.30 -16.96
N TYR A 303 8.02 6.26 -18.03
CA TYR A 303 7.58 6.60 -19.37
C TYR A 303 7.27 5.34 -20.18
N GLU A 304 6.12 5.32 -20.85
CA GLU A 304 5.67 4.18 -21.66
C GLU A 304 6.75 3.76 -22.68
N GLU A 305 7.38 4.75 -23.32
CA GLU A 305 8.43 4.56 -24.33
C GLU A 305 9.66 3.83 -23.77
N GLU A 306 9.88 3.93 -22.46
CA GLU A 306 11.01 3.31 -21.73
C GLU A 306 10.67 1.95 -21.13
N VAL A 307 9.44 1.47 -21.33
CA VAL A 307 9.05 0.13 -20.83
C VAL A 307 9.73 -0.93 -21.69
N GLU A 308 10.86 -1.38 -21.20
CA GLU A 308 11.67 -2.47 -21.74
C GLU A 308 11.73 -3.64 -20.78
N TYR A 309 12.06 -4.81 -21.26
CA TYR A 309 12.16 -5.99 -20.41
C TYR A 309 13.58 -6.57 -20.41
N PRO A 310 14.12 -6.91 -19.23
CA PRO A 310 13.47 -6.88 -17.93
C PRO A 310 13.12 -5.46 -17.48
N PHE A 311 11.88 -5.24 -16.96
CA PHE A 311 11.42 -3.96 -16.47
C PHE A 311 11.84 -3.75 -15.02
N GLU A 312 12.61 -2.70 -14.77
CA GLU A 312 13.24 -2.45 -13.49
C GLU A 312 12.44 -1.44 -12.65
N THR A 313 12.24 -1.77 -11.38
CA THR A 313 11.82 -0.87 -10.31
C THR A 313 12.91 -0.81 -9.25
N PRO A 314 12.87 0.11 -8.27
CA PRO A 314 13.96 0.22 -7.29
C PRO A 314 14.25 -1.04 -6.47
N GLU A 315 13.30 -1.98 -6.40
CA GLU A 315 13.40 -3.15 -5.52
C GLU A 315 13.03 -4.47 -6.19
N TYR A 316 12.59 -4.45 -7.44
CA TYR A 316 12.20 -5.66 -8.16
C TYR A 316 12.32 -5.50 -9.67
N THR A 317 12.55 -6.59 -10.35
CA THR A 317 12.67 -6.66 -11.81
C THR A 317 11.60 -7.59 -12.37
N PHE A 318 10.88 -7.14 -13.39
CA PHE A 318 9.78 -7.86 -14.02
C PHE A 318 10.12 -8.34 -15.42
N ASP A 319 9.77 -9.60 -15.70
CA ASP A 319 9.97 -10.20 -17.02
C ASP A 319 8.89 -9.77 -18.03
N ARG A 320 9.12 -10.03 -19.32
CA ARG A 320 8.14 -9.78 -20.39
C ARG A 320 6.81 -10.47 -20.10
N GLY A 321 5.72 -9.71 -20.24
CA GLY A 321 4.36 -10.19 -19.99
C GLY A 321 3.89 -10.02 -18.54
N SER A 322 4.67 -9.29 -17.72
CA SER A 322 4.28 -8.89 -16.37
C SER A 322 3.26 -7.76 -16.34
N LEU A 323 3.19 -6.92 -17.38
CA LEU A 323 2.20 -5.85 -17.47
C LEU A 323 0.81 -6.43 -17.73
N ARG A 324 -0.09 -6.20 -16.78
CA ARG A 324 -1.41 -6.86 -16.75
C ARG A 324 -2.48 -5.96 -16.15
N ARG A 325 -3.72 -6.26 -16.48
CA ARG A 325 -4.93 -5.63 -15.93
C ARG A 325 -5.68 -6.62 -15.06
N LEU A 326 -5.99 -6.19 -13.85
CA LEU A 326 -6.84 -6.96 -12.93
C LEU A 326 -8.28 -7.01 -13.46
N VAL A 327 -8.96 -8.17 -13.33
CA VAL A 327 -10.32 -8.35 -13.82
C VAL A 327 -11.32 -7.40 -13.16
N TYR A 328 -11.05 -6.96 -11.94
CA TYR A 328 -11.89 -5.98 -11.23
C TYR A 328 -11.51 -4.52 -11.52
N ASN A 329 -10.57 -4.28 -12.44
CA ASN A 329 -10.23 -2.96 -12.99
C ASN A 329 -10.89 -2.72 -14.37
N GLU A 330 -11.83 -3.54 -14.76
CA GLU A 330 -12.55 -3.40 -16.05
C GLU A 330 -13.72 -2.41 -15.97
#